data_e3e5189e7fe6f30fc4320fb3039723d9
#
_entry.id   e3e5189e7fe6f30fc4320fb3039723d9
#
_cell.length_a   1.000
_cell.length_b   1.000
_cell.length_c   1.000
_cell.angle_alpha   90.00
_cell.angle_beta   90.00
_cell.angle_gamma   90.00
#
_symmetry.space_group_name_H-M   'P 1'
#
loop_
_entity.id
_entity.type
_entity.pdbx_description
1 polymer ?
#
loop_
_entity_poly.entity_id
_entity_poly.type
_entity_poly.pdbx_seq_one_letter_code
_entity_poly.pdbx_strand_id
1 'polypeptide(L)'
;MAGFLGFLAGSTPLVSGEHAVLPYRGYVAGCTPQEQWDNIPQAGKLQIIALVGMLESYGEGAGFPEGYVHYTKGGLPGYYPPIGGTAGFGQVTFDLYKPFPIFPEQTDAEKERGRRVEINNGRLAMLGLFSLLSESAAPGSVPALDGFADFPKYAGNVMIPFEGQFSWYA
;
A
#
# COMPACT_ATOMS: atom_id res chain seq x y z
N MET A 1 2.38 -6.38 -2.58
CA MET A 1 3.83 -6.05 -2.43
C MET A 1 4.04 -4.79 -1.59
N ALA A 2 3.44 -3.67 -1.93
CA ALA A 2 3.63 -2.41 -1.18
C ALA A 2 3.30 -2.52 0.32
N GLY A 3 2.18 -3.17 0.68
CA GLY A 3 1.80 -3.38 2.08
C GLY A 3 2.81 -4.24 2.87
N PHE A 4 3.34 -5.30 2.26
CA PHE A 4 4.36 -6.14 2.87
C PHE A 4 5.67 -5.36 3.11
N LEU A 5 6.13 -4.64 2.09
CA LEU A 5 7.34 -3.80 2.21
C LEU A 5 7.13 -2.66 3.20
N GLY A 6 5.95 -2.03 3.20
CA GLY A 6 5.61 -0.99 4.16
C GLY A 6 5.57 -1.49 5.60
N PHE A 7 5.04 -2.68 5.82
CA PHE A 7 5.04 -3.31 7.14
C PHE A 7 6.47 -3.61 7.62
N LEU A 8 7.30 -4.22 6.77
CA LEU A 8 8.70 -4.48 7.09
C LEU A 8 9.48 -3.20 7.36
N ALA A 9 9.33 -2.19 6.51
CA ALA A 9 9.98 -0.89 6.70
C ALA A 9 9.53 -0.23 8.01
N GLY A 10 8.22 -0.23 8.29
CA GLY A 10 7.66 0.32 9.54
C GLY A 10 8.08 -0.43 10.80
N SER A 11 8.49 -1.70 10.67
CA SER A 11 9.04 -2.50 11.76
C SER A 11 10.53 -2.27 12.00
N THR A 12 11.20 -1.47 11.16
CA THR A 12 12.63 -1.19 11.28
C THR A 12 12.90 0.12 12.04
N PRO A 13 14.00 0.22 12.79
CA PRO A 13 14.39 1.46 13.49
C PRO A 13 14.57 2.67 12.55
N LEU A 14 14.82 2.44 11.26
CA LEU A 14 15.00 3.50 10.27
C LEU A 14 13.73 4.33 10.05
N VAL A 15 12.56 3.68 10.12
CA VAL A 15 11.26 4.32 9.90
C VAL A 15 10.52 4.51 11.21
N SER A 16 10.65 3.59 12.16
CA SER A 16 9.96 3.60 13.46
C SER A 16 10.83 4.06 14.64
N GLY A 17 12.11 4.38 14.42
CA GLY A 17 13.03 4.83 15.46
C GLY A 17 12.87 6.31 15.84
N GLU A 18 13.62 6.75 16.86
CA GLU A 18 13.63 8.14 17.32
C GLU A 18 14.10 9.15 16.25
N HIS A 19 14.88 8.68 15.29
CA HIS A 19 15.41 9.46 14.17
C HIS A 19 14.74 9.11 12.84
N ALA A 20 13.42 8.91 12.85
CA ALA A 20 12.69 8.61 11.63
C ALA A 20 12.93 9.69 10.56
N VAL A 21 13.14 9.24 9.31
CA VAL A 21 13.48 10.12 8.18
C VAL A 21 12.34 11.09 7.85
N LEU A 22 11.10 10.70 8.11
CA LEU A 22 9.90 11.48 7.79
C LEU A 22 8.91 11.44 8.96
N PRO A 23 9.19 12.15 10.08
CA PRO A 23 8.24 12.24 11.18
C PRO A 23 7.01 13.05 10.72
N TYR A 24 5.82 12.54 11.01
CA TYR A 24 4.55 13.19 10.73
C TYR A 24 3.77 13.47 12.04
N ARG A 25 2.74 14.29 11.96
CA ARG A 25 1.90 14.58 13.13
C ARG A 25 1.20 13.31 13.63
N GLY A 26 1.42 12.95 14.88
CA GLY A 26 0.95 11.69 15.47
C GLY A 26 1.95 10.54 15.37
N TYR A 27 3.17 10.81 14.85
CA TYR A 27 4.24 9.83 14.87
C TYR A 27 4.71 9.55 16.30
N VAL A 28 4.83 8.27 16.63
CA VAL A 28 5.36 7.80 17.92
C VAL A 28 6.52 6.83 17.63
N ALA A 29 7.68 7.13 18.19
CA ALA A 29 8.87 6.29 18.02
C ALA A 29 8.73 4.96 18.75
N GLY A 30 9.25 3.88 18.14
CA GLY A 30 9.28 2.54 18.75
C GLY A 30 7.96 1.78 18.73
N CYS A 31 6.93 2.31 18.09
CA CYS A 31 5.65 1.62 17.91
C CYS A 31 5.69 0.57 16.80
N THR A 32 4.81 -0.43 16.91
CA THR A 32 4.52 -1.33 15.79
C THR A 32 3.85 -0.58 14.64
N PRO A 33 3.91 -1.08 13.38
CA PRO A 33 3.22 -0.45 12.26
C PRO A 33 1.71 -0.28 12.48
N GLN A 34 1.06 -1.21 13.19
CA GLN A 34 -0.37 -1.13 13.52
C GLN A 34 -0.64 -0.03 14.54
N GLU A 35 0.14 0.04 15.63
CA GLU A 35 0.04 1.13 16.61
C GLU A 35 0.33 2.49 15.99
N GLN A 36 1.25 2.55 15.04
CA GLN A 36 1.56 3.76 14.30
C GLN A 36 0.33 4.26 13.52
N TRP A 37 -0.45 3.35 12.91
CA TRP A 37 -1.72 3.68 12.29
C TRP A 37 -2.73 4.21 13.32
N ASP A 38 -2.84 3.56 14.48
CA ASP A 38 -3.77 3.98 15.54
C ASP A 38 -3.47 5.40 16.03
N ASN A 39 -2.18 5.74 16.11
CA ASN A 39 -1.70 7.06 16.54
C ASN A 39 -1.91 8.18 15.49
N ILE A 40 -2.20 7.85 14.25
CA ILE A 40 -2.49 8.85 13.22
C ILE A 40 -3.80 9.59 13.58
N PRO A 41 -3.80 10.93 13.60
CA PRO A 41 -5.02 11.69 13.81
C PRO A 41 -6.10 11.35 12.78
N GLN A 42 -7.37 11.41 13.17
CA GLN A 42 -8.52 11.12 12.29
C GLN A 42 -8.44 11.86 10.95
N ALA A 43 -8.07 13.14 10.96
CA ALA A 43 -7.91 13.92 9.75
C ALA A 43 -6.84 13.35 8.82
N GLY A 44 -5.73 12.83 9.37
CA GLY A 44 -4.68 12.18 8.60
C GLY A 44 -5.16 10.87 7.96
N LYS A 45 -5.87 10.02 8.71
CA LYS A 45 -6.48 8.79 8.19
C LYS A 45 -7.46 9.08 7.06
N LEU A 46 -8.32 10.09 7.22
CA LEU A 46 -9.27 10.51 6.18
C LEU A 46 -8.57 11.01 4.91
N GLN A 47 -7.48 11.78 5.05
CA GLN A 47 -6.68 12.23 3.91
C GLN A 47 -6.06 11.06 3.15
N ILE A 48 -5.50 10.07 3.86
CA ILE A 48 -4.94 8.87 3.25
C ILE A 48 -6.01 8.11 2.47
N ILE A 49 -7.17 7.86 3.09
CA ILE A 49 -8.27 7.12 2.46
C ILE A 49 -8.84 7.90 1.26
N ALA A 50 -8.98 9.22 1.37
CA ALA A 50 -9.46 10.05 0.27
C ALA A 50 -8.49 10.00 -0.93
N LEU A 51 -7.18 10.12 -0.68
CA LEU A 51 -6.17 10.02 -1.74
C LEU A 51 -6.19 8.64 -2.40
N VAL A 52 -6.18 7.57 -1.60
CA VAL A 52 -6.24 6.20 -2.11
C VAL A 52 -7.54 5.99 -2.89
N GLY A 53 -8.67 6.46 -2.38
CA GLY A 53 -9.98 6.38 -3.06
C GLY A 53 -10.00 7.11 -4.41
N MET A 54 -9.34 8.27 -4.52
CA MET A 54 -9.19 8.97 -5.80
C MET A 54 -8.34 8.17 -6.79
N LEU A 55 -7.21 7.62 -6.34
CA LEU A 55 -6.34 6.79 -7.18
C LEU A 55 -7.04 5.51 -7.63
N GLU A 56 -7.72 4.82 -6.73
CA GLU A 56 -8.51 3.62 -7.05
C GLU A 56 -9.62 3.93 -8.06
N SER A 57 -10.38 5.01 -7.84
CA SER A 57 -11.45 5.44 -8.76
C SER A 57 -10.90 5.80 -10.14
N TYR A 58 -9.74 6.45 -10.22
CA TYR A 58 -9.08 6.75 -11.48
C TYR A 58 -8.64 5.46 -12.20
N GLY A 59 -8.12 4.48 -11.46
CA GLY A 59 -7.79 3.15 -11.98
C GLY A 59 -9.00 2.41 -12.57
N GLU A 60 -10.19 2.66 -12.05
CA GLU A 60 -11.46 2.13 -12.59
C GLU A 60 -12.05 2.99 -13.73
N GLY A 61 -11.33 4.01 -14.19
CA GLY A 61 -11.72 4.86 -15.30
C GLY A 61 -12.50 6.12 -14.93
N ALA A 62 -12.54 6.50 -13.65
CA ALA A 62 -13.10 7.80 -13.26
C ALA A 62 -12.30 8.94 -13.91
N GLY A 63 -13.00 9.97 -14.39
CA GLY A 63 -12.38 11.05 -15.14
C GLY A 63 -12.18 10.75 -16.62
N PHE A 64 -12.64 9.61 -17.11
CA PHE A 64 -12.64 9.21 -18.53
C PHE A 64 -11.26 9.35 -19.19
N PRO A 65 -10.20 8.70 -18.67
CA PRO A 65 -8.89 8.78 -19.27
C PRO A 65 -8.93 8.29 -20.72
N GLU A 66 -8.26 9.02 -21.61
CA GLU A 66 -8.31 8.79 -23.04
C GLU A 66 -7.75 7.39 -23.39
N GLY A 67 -8.49 6.63 -24.20
CA GLY A 67 -8.09 5.27 -24.59
C GLY A 67 -8.27 4.19 -23.52
N TYR A 68 -8.79 4.51 -22.33
CA TYR A 68 -9.04 3.53 -21.30
C TYR A 68 -10.27 2.68 -21.59
N VAL A 69 -10.09 1.35 -21.55
CA VAL A 69 -11.18 0.38 -21.61
C VAL A 69 -11.19 -0.43 -20.33
N HIS A 70 -12.29 -0.38 -19.61
CA HIS A 70 -12.45 -1.11 -18.35
C HIS A 70 -12.36 -2.63 -18.59
N TYR A 71 -11.72 -3.36 -17.66
CA TYR A 71 -11.48 -4.80 -17.79
C TYR A 71 -12.77 -5.61 -17.93
N THR A 72 -13.90 -5.19 -17.37
CA THR A 72 -15.22 -5.83 -17.57
C THR A 72 -15.75 -5.65 -18.99
N LYS A 73 -15.20 -4.72 -19.76
CA LYS A 73 -15.57 -4.43 -21.16
C LYS A 73 -14.50 -4.86 -22.17
N GLY A 74 -13.60 -5.76 -21.76
CA GLY A 74 -12.55 -6.29 -22.62
C GLY A 74 -11.17 -5.59 -22.48
N GLY A 75 -11.00 -4.67 -21.56
CA GLY A 75 -9.70 -4.08 -21.23
C GLY A 75 -8.79 -5.06 -20.51
N LEU A 76 -7.50 -4.71 -20.40
CA LEU A 76 -6.51 -5.52 -19.68
C LEU A 76 -6.70 -5.39 -18.17
N PRO A 77 -6.90 -6.51 -17.43
CA PRO A 77 -6.95 -6.47 -15.98
C PRO A 77 -5.64 -5.95 -15.40
N GLY A 78 -5.75 -5.06 -14.40
CA GLY A 78 -4.59 -4.46 -13.74
C GLY A 78 -3.91 -3.32 -14.52
N TYR A 79 -4.44 -2.92 -15.68
CA TYR A 79 -3.96 -1.75 -16.39
C TYR A 79 -4.40 -0.49 -15.65
N TYR A 80 -3.43 0.36 -15.30
CA TYR A 80 -3.68 1.65 -14.69
C TYR A 80 -3.44 2.76 -15.75
N PRO A 81 -4.43 3.64 -16.01
CA PRO A 81 -4.27 4.67 -17.03
C PRO A 81 -3.21 5.71 -16.60
N PRO A 82 -2.47 6.28 -17.55
CA PRO A 82 -1.51 7.35 -17.26
C PRO A 82 -2.18 8.54 -16.59
N ILE A 83 -1.55 9.10 -15.56
CA ILE A 83 -2.06 10.26 -14.84
C ILE A 83 -1.58 11.53 -15.56
N GLY A 84 -2.51 12.41 -15.92
CA GLY A 84 -2.20 13.66 -16.60
C GLY A 84 -2.61 13.69 -18.07
N GLY A 85 -2.09 14.61 -18.85
CA GLY A 85 -2.52 14.84 -20.22
C GLY A 85 -3.87 15.55 -20.33
N THR A 86 -4.74 15.13 -21.25
CA THR A 86 -6.03 15.78 -21.55
C THR A 86 -7.05 15.67 -20.41
N ALA A 87 -6.82 14.81 -19.41
CA ALA A 87 -7.73 14.57 -18.28
C ALA A 87 -7.64 15.62 -17.14
N GLY A 88 -7.02 16.78 -17.37
CA GLY A 88 -7.15 17.94 -16.47
C GLY A 88 -6.03 18.14 -15.43
N PHE A 89 -5.01 17.28 -15.37
CA PHE A 89 -3.86 17.44 -14.46
C PHE A 89 -2.61 18.08 -15.11
N GLY A 90 -2.78 18.85 -16.18
CA GLY A 90 -1.70 19.56 -16.87
C GLY A 90 -0.98 18.71 -17.92
N GLN A 91 0.07 19.29 -18.53
CA GLN A 91 0.80 18.67 -19.66
C GLN A 91 1.74 17.53 -19.28
N VAL A 92 1.96 17.27 -17.99
CA VAL A 92 2.85 16.21 -17.50
C VAL A 92 2.07 14.92 -17.38
N THR A 93 2.42 13.95 -18.22
CA THR A 93 1.87 12.60 -18.16
C THR A 93 2.78 11.75 -17.27
N PHE A 94 2.22 11.15 -16.22
CA PHE A 94 2.92 10.19 -15.39
C PHE A 94 2.37 8.79 -15.69
N ASP A 95 3.19 7.97 -16.33
CA ASP A 95 2.88 6.58 -16.63
C ASP A 95 3.58 5.67 -15.62
N LEU A 96 2.80 4.89 -14.87
CA LEU A 96 3.34 3.93 -13.88
C LEU A 96 4.22 2.84 -14.51
N TYR A 97 4.00 2.54 -15.78
CA TYR A 97 4.80 1.54 -16.52
C TYR A 97 6.06 2.13 -17.14
N LYS A 98 6.08 3.45 -17.33
CA LYS A 98 7.23 4.20 -17.86
C LYS A 98 7.44 5.49 -17.03
N PRO A 99 7.75 5.39 -15.73
CA PRO A 99 7.84 6.56 -14.85
C PRO A 99 8.97 7.52 -15.27
N PHE A 100 9.96 7.01 -15.97
CA PHE A 100 11.08 7.79 -16.50
C PHE A 100 11.36 7.41 -17.96
N PRO A 101 11.61 8.38 -18.86
CA PRO A 101 11.88 8.13 -20.27
C PRO A 101 13.21 7.39 -20.55
N ILE A 102 13.98 7.11 -19.50
CA ILE A 102 15.30 6.44 -19.57
C ILE A 102 15.15 4.91 -19.77
N PHE A 103 13.98 4.35 -19.42
CA PHE A 103 13.78 2.90 -19.55
C PHE A 103 13.49 2.51 -21.00
N PRO A 104 14.23 1.51 -21.57
CA PRO A 104 13.96 1.02 -22.91
C PRO A 104 12.56 0.42 -23.03
N GLU A 105 12.01 0.43 -24.22
CA GLU A 105 10.75 -0.24 -24.48
C GLU A 105 10.90 -1.75 -24.30
N GLN A 106 10.02 -2.32 -23.48
CA GLN A 106 10.00 -3.76 -23.23
C GLN A 106 9.32 -4.48 -24.39
N THR A 107 9.87 -5.62 -24.74
CA THR A 107 9.23 -6.54 -25.67
C THR A 107 7.97 -7.16 -25.08
N ASP A 108 7.07 -7.68 -25.91
CA ASP A 108 5.83 -8.29 -25.41
C ASP A 108 6.10 -9.54 -24.55
N ALA A 109 7.16 -10.28 -24.83
CA ALA A 109 7.60 -11.42 -24.02
C ALA A 109 8.09 -10.98 -22.62
N GLU A 110 8.81 -9.85 -22.54
CA GLU A 110 9.25 -9.28 -21.26
C GLU A 110 8.08 -8.75 -20.44
N LYS A 111 7.09 -8.11 -21.09
CA LYS A 111 5.86 -7.65 -20.44
C LYS A 111 5.05 -8.83 -19.88
N GLU A 112 4.94 -9.92 -20.64
CA GLU A 112 4.25 -11.12 -20.17
C GLU A 112 4.96 -11.77 -18.98
N ARG A 113 6.29 -11.88 -19.07
CA ARG A 113 7.11 -12.36 -17.94
C ARG A 113 6.95 -11.47 -16.71
N GLY A 114 6.98 -10.15 -16.90
CA GLY A 114 6.78 -9.15 -15.85
C GLY A 114 5.45 -9.33 -15.12
N ARG A 115 4.36 -9.47 -15.86
CA ARG A 115 3.01 -9.72 -15.29
C ARG A 115 2.97 -11.01 -14.45
N ARG A 116 3.61 -12.06 -14.92
CA ARG A 116 3.68 -13.35 -14.20
C ARG A 116 4.47 -13.22 -12.90
N VAL A 117 5.60 -12.50 -12.94
CA VAL A 117 6.42 -12.20 -11.76
C VAL A 117 5.65 -11.33 -10.77
N GLU A 118 4.94 -10.32 -11.24
CA GLU A 118 4.12 -9.43 -10.42
C GLU A 118 3.04 -10.21 -9.65
N ILE A 119 2.29 -11.07 -10.33
CA ILE A 119 1.24 -11.88 -9.70
C ILE A 119 1.83 -12.80 -8.62
N ASN A 120 2.93 -13.49 -8.94
CA ASN A 120 3.56 -14.42 -8.00
C ASN A 120 4.13 -13.72 -6.78
N ASN A 121 4.82 -12.59 -6.99
CA ASN A 121 5.34 -11.78 -5.88
C ASN A 121 4.19 -11.14 -5.07
N GLY A 122 3.10 -10.75 -5.71
CA GLY A 122 1.91 -10.25 -5.03
C GLY A 122 1.28 -11.30 -4.11
N ARG A 123 1.14 -12.54 -4.58
CA ARG A 123 0.63 -13.67 -3.79
C ARG A 123 1.54 -13.99 -2.60
N LEU A 124 2.86 -14.06 -2.83
CA LEU A 124 3.84 -14.26 -1.76
C LEU A 124 3.80 -13.13 -0.73
N ALA A 125 3.67 -11.89 -1.17
CA ALA A 125 3.57 -10.75 -0.27
C ALA A 125 2.30 -10.76 0.57
N MET A 126 1.16 -11.21 0.03
CA MET A 126 -0.07 -11.38 0.80
C MET A 126 0.09 -12.45 1.89
N LEU A 127 0.67 -13.61 1.55
CA LEU A 127 0.95 -14.67 2.53
C LEU A 127 1.94 -14.20 3.60
N GLY A 128 3.01 -13.52 3.19
CA GLY A 128 4.01 -12.97 4.11
C GLY A 128 3.41 -11.94 5.06
N LEU A 129 2.62 -10.99 4.55
CA LEU A 129 1.96 -9.98 5.39
C LEU A 129 0.97 -10.63 6.36
N PHE A 130 0.19 -11.59 5.90
CA PHE A 130 -0.75 -12.33 6.76
C PHE A 130 -0.01 -13.07 7.88
N SER A 131 1.12 -13.72 7.58
CA SER A 131 1.96 -14.40 8.56
C SER A 131 2.49 -13.43 9.62
N LEU A 132 3.00 -12.26 9.20
CA LEU A 132 3.51 -11.23 10.10
C LEU A 132 2.40 -10.67 11.01
N LEU A 133 1.23 -10.39 10.45
CA LEU A 133 0.08 -9.91 11.23
C LEU A 133 -0.43 -10.96 12.20
N SER A 134 -0.47 -12.24 11.80
CA SER A 134 -0.88 -13.34 12.67
C SER A 134 0.09 -13.50 13.84
N GLU A 135 1.39 -13.46 13.60
CA GLU A 135 2.41 -13.55 14.65
C GLU A 135 2.34 -12.37 15.60
N SER A 136 2.12 -11.16 15.08
CA SER A 136 1.97 -9.94 15.88
C SER A 136 0.73 -9.98 16.77
N ALA A 137 -0.38 -10.55 16.29
CA ALA A 137 -1.63 -10.67 17.06
C ALA A 137 -1.65 -11.87 18.00
N ALA A 138 -1.07 -12.99 17.58
CA ALA A 138 -1.03 -14.24 18.32
C ALA A 138 0.38 -14.86 18.24
N PRO A 139 1.28 -14.51 19.18
CA PRO A 139 2.64 -15.02 19.21
C PRO A 139 2.70 -16.53 19.21
N GLY A 140 3.61 -17.10 18.40
CA GLY A 140 3.74 -18.54 18.19
C GLY A 140 2.74 -19.13 17.19
N SER A 141 1.95 -18.30 16.53
CA SER A 141 1.01 -18.77 15.48
C SER A 141 1.73 -19.19 14.19
N VAL A 142 2.93 -18.69 13.96
CA VAL A 142 3.74 -18.99 12.78
C VAL A 142 5.09 -19.57 13.20
N PRO A 143 5.22 -20.91 13.28
CA PRO A 143 6.46 -21.58 13.75
C PRO A 143 7.72 -21.21 12.94
N ALA A 144 7.54 -20.81 11.68
CA ALA A 144 8.66 -20.38 10.83
C ALA A 144 9.28 -19.04 11.27
N LEU A 145 8.57 -18.26 12.08
CA LEU A 145 9.05 -17.01 12.66
C LEU A 145 9.59 -17.17 14.08
N ASP A 146 9.42 -18.35 14.69
CA ASP A 146 10.05 -18.72 15.94
C ASP A 146 11.59 -18.66 15.80
N GLY A 147 12.22 -17.72 16.48
CA GLY A 147 13.67 -17.51 16.41
C GLY A 147 14.12 -16.37 15.46
N PHE A 148 13.23 -15.81 14.68
CA PHE A 148 13.41 -14.49 14.13
C PHE A 148 13.00 -13.46 15.19
N ALA A 149 13.96 -12.85 15.85
CA ALA A 149 13.86 -11.73 16.79
C ALA A 149 12.47 -11.39 17.37
N ASP A 150 12.44 -10.80 18.56
CA ASP A 150 11.20 -10.35 19.22
C ASP A 150 10.29 -9.58 18.26
N PHE A 151 9.33 -10.28 17.67
CA PHE A 151 8.34 -9.67 16.81
C PHE A 151 7.47 -8.74 17.66
N PRO A 152 7.31 -7.47 17.26
CA PRO A 152 6.54 -6.52 18.05
C PRO A 152 5.09 -6.98 18.16
N LYS A 153 4.62 -7.15 19.39
CA LYS A 153 3.25 -7.58 19.70
C LYS A 153 2.31 -6.40 19.60
N TYR A 154 1.21 -6.60 18.89
CA TYR A 154 0.15 -5.61 18.80
C TYR A 154 -1.04 -6.03 19.67
N ALA A 155 -1.39 -5.19 20.64
CA ALA A 155 -2.48 -5.44 21.59
C ALA A 155 -3.81 -4.76 21.23
N GLY A 156 -3.86 -4.01 20.11
CA GLY A 156 -5.05 -3.28 19.66
C GLY A 156 -6.01 -4.14 18.82
N ASN A 157 -7.06 -3.50 18.34
CA ASN A 157 -8.10 -4.14 17.50
C ASN A 157 -7.73 -4.08 16.02
N VAL A 158 -7.29 -5.20 15.46
CA VAL A 158 -6.83 -5.31 14.07
C VAL A 158 -7.91 -4.92 13.04
N MET A 159 -9.21 -5.08 13.38
CA MET A 159 -10.32 -4.87 12.44
C MET A 159 -11.03 -3.53 12.62
N ILE A 160 -10.53 -2.65 13.47
CA ILE A 160 -11.17 -1.35 13.76
C ILE A 160 -10.17 -0.19 13.50
N PRO A 161 -9.98 0.19 12.22
CA PRO A 161 -8.96 1.19 11.85
C PRO A 161 -9.24 2.61 12.38
N PHE A 162 -10.45 2.87 12.88
CA PHE A 162 -10.88 4.16 13.41
C PHE A 162 -11.40 4.06 14.85
N GLU A 163 -10.89 3.11 15.63
CA GLU A 163 -11.35 2.90 17.01
C GLU A 163 -11.31 4.19 17.83
N GLY A 164 -12.46 4.53 18.45
CA GLY A 164 -12.60 5.72 19.30
C GLY A 164 -12.58 7.07 18.56
N GLN A 165 -12.42 7.09 17.23
CA GLN A 165 -12.35 8.34 16.47
C GLN A 165 -13.68 8.74 15.80
N PHE A 166 -14.63 7.81 15.67
CA PHE A 166 -15.98 8.08 15.21
C PHE A 166 -16.99 7.65 16.27
N SER A 167 -17.82 8.56 16.73
CA SER A 167 -19.04 8.25 17.46
C SER A 167 -20.22 8.46 16.52
N TRP A 168 -20.90 7.39 16.16
CA TRP A 168 -22.13 7.44 15.35
C TRP A 168 -23.37 7.80 16.18
N TYR A 169 -23.19 7.80 17.51
CA TYR A 169 -24.22 8.14 18.49
C TYR A 169 -23.59 9.08 19.51
N ALA A 170 -23.78 10.35 19.35
CA ALA A 170 -23.56 11.37 20.37
C ALA A 170 -24.91 11.82 20.94
#